data_409897aa468b9fdae89d8b85d9b6bdfe
#
_entry.id   409897aa468b9fdae89d8b85d9b6bdfe
#
_cell.length_a   1.000
_cell.length_b   1.000
_cell.length_c   1.000
_cell.angle_alpha   90.00
_cell.angle_beta   90.00
_cell.angle_gamma   90.00
#
_symmetry.space_group_name_H-M   'P 1'
#
loop_
_entity.id
_entity.type
_entity.pdbx_description
1 polymer ?
#
loop_
_entity_poly.entity_id
_entity_poly.type
_entity_poly.pdbx_seq_one_letter_code
_entity_poly.pdbx_strand_id
1 'polypeptide(L)'
;MADINAIMQEIKKGVAEIIDFARIETLIKNYYDNGANFYIKAGFDPTAPDLHLGHTVVLNKMALLQKHGGIVQFLIGDFTAKIGDPTGKSATRKILDDETIAKNAKTYKEQVFKILDESKTEVMFNSTWLSTLGADGLIALASTFNVARMLERDDFTKRYKNETPIAISEFLYPLLQGYDSVAMKCDIEMGGTDQKFNLLMGRTLGRTYGIGKEQAIIMMPLLVGLDGVNKMSKSLGNYIGVTENPNDIFAKTLSISDELMWVWYELLSSKSIDEISNLKLSVQKGETHPKKAKEDLALEITARFYDEQIAANAKSEFDKVHSKKELPSDMPEFEMNTDEVWIVEALSYCGLSSSNAEARRHIKANAVSIDQQKIRDEQLKLTKGEYILQVGKRTYAKLKVV
;
A
#
# COMPACT_ATOMS: atom_id res chain seq x y z
N MET A 1 -25.47 8.73 24.39
CA MET A 1 -24.37 7.76 24.68
C MET A 1 -23.97 7.13 23.37
N ALA A 2 -22.67 6.90 23.16
CA ALA A 2 -22.20 6.22 21.96
C ALA A 2 -22.66 4.75 21.98
N ASP A 3 -23.05 4.24 20.83
CA ASP A 3 -23.36 2.81 20.68
C ASP A 3 -22.04 2.03 20.55
N ILE A 4 -21.53 1.56 21.69
CA ILE A 4 -20.27 0.80 21.75
C ILE A 4 -20.36 -0.47 20.90
N ASN A 5 -21.52 -1.14 20.84
CA ASN A 5 -21.68 -2.36 20.06
C ASN A 5 -21.51 -2.07 18.55
N ALA A 6 -22.13 -1.00 18.04
CA ALA A 6 -21.98 -0.56 16.65
C ALA A 6 -20.51 -0.22 16.34
N ILE A 7 -19.83 0.52 17.21
CA ILE A 7 -18.40 0.85 17.08
C ILE A 7 -17.54 -0.43 17.03
N MET A 8 -17.80 -1.39 17.92
CA MET A 8 -17.04 -2.65 17.94
C MET A 8 -17.29 -3.52 16.71
N GLN A 9 -18.49 -3.46 16.11
CA GLN A 9 -18.76 -4.11 14.81
C GLN A 9 -17.99 -3.43 13.66
N GLU A 10 -17.93 -2.09 13.65
CA GLU A 10 -17.13 -1.35 12.67
C GLU A 10 -15.62 -1.66 12.80
N ILE A 11 -15.12 -1.78 14.04
CA ILE A 11 -13.73 -2.19 14.29
C ILE A 11 -13.47 -3.61 13.76
N LYS A 12 -14.43 -4.54 13.87
CA LYS A 12 -14.30 -5.92 13.35
C LYS A 12 -14.34 -6.01 11.83
N LYS A 13 -14.95 -5.04 11.14
CA LYS A 13 -15.08 -5.07 9.68
C LYS A 13 -13.72 -5.29 9.03
N GLY A 14 -13.58 -6.29 8.15
CA GLY A 14 -12.40 -6.58 7.38
C GLY A 14 -11.16 -7.00 8.20
N VAL A 15 -11.30 -7.29 9.49
CA VAL A 15 -10.20 -7.77 10.34
C VAL A 15 -10.06 -9.28 10.20
N ALA A 16 -8.82 -9.76 10.02
CA ALA A 16 -8.54 -11.18 9.96
C ALA A 16 -8.51 -11.83 11.35
N GLU A 17 -7.87 -11.17 12.33
CA GLU A 17 -7.75 -11.69 13.70
C GLU A 17 -7.58 -10.56 14.71
N ILE A 18 -8.22 -10.69 15.87
CA ILE A 18 -8.02 -9.79 17.01
C ILE A 18 -7.59 -10.61 18.22
N ILE A 19 -6.51 -10.18 18.86
CA ILE A 19 -6.08 -10.75 20.13
C ILE A 19 -6.43 -9.74 21.23
N ASP A 20 -7.13 -10.21 22.25
CA ASP A 20 -7.63 -9.41 23.36
C ASP A 20 -8.69 -8.36 22.97
N PHE A 21 -9.76 -8.82 22.32
CA PHE A 21 -10.88 -7.98 21.91
C PHE A 21 -11.53 -7.23 23.07
N ALA A 22 -11.65 -7.88 24.26
CA ALA A 22 -12.23 -7.25 25.45
C ALA A 22 -11.44 -6.01 25.93
N ARG A 23 -10.11 -6.03 25.74
CA ARG A 23 -9.28 -4.86 26.02
C ARG A 23 -9.61 -3.69 25.11
N ILE A 24 -9.80 -3.94 23.80
CA ILE A 24 -10.17 -2.88 22.85
C ILE A 24 -11.52 -2.27 23.26
N GLU A 25 -12.51 -3.10 23.60
CA GLU A 25 -13.81 -2.64 24.07
C GLU A 25 -13.69 -1.77 25.33
N THR A 26 -12.83 -2.18 26.26
CA THR A 26 -12.56 -1.42 27.50
C THR A 26 -11.93 -0.06 27.20
N LEU A 27 -10.97 0.01 26.27
CA LEU A 27 -10.34 1.27 25.85
C LEU A 27 -11.36 2.23 25.23
N ILE A 28 -12.21 1.73 24.34
CA ILE A 28 -13.28 2.52 23.71
C ILE A 28 -14.28 3.03 24.77
N LYS A 29 -14.73 2.16 25.70
CA LYS A 29 -15.61 2.57 26.79
C LYS A 29 -14.99 3.67 27.65
N ASN A 30 -13.73 3.50 28.07
CA ASN A 30 -13.02 4.49 28.87
C ASN A 30 -12.91 5.85 28.18
N TYR A 31 -12.74 5.87 26.86
CA TYR A 31 -12.74 7.12 26.11
C TYR A 31 -14.10 7.83 26.18
N TYR A 32 -15.20 7.10 25.96
CA TYR A 32 -16.54 7.70 26.01
C TYR A 32 -17.02 8.07 27.41
N ASP A 33 -16.57 7.31 28.40
CA ASP A 33 -16.98 7.55 29.80
C ASP A 33 -16.13 8.64 30.48
N ASN A 34 -14.82 8.70 30.17
CA ASN A 34 -13.86 9.51 30.93
C ASN A 34 -12.97 10.42 30.06
N GLY A 35 -13.10 10.37 28.73
CA GLY A 35 -12.21 11.08 27.81
C GLY A 35 -10.79 10.50 27.73
N ALA A 36 -10.58 9.28 28.22
CA ALA A 36 -9.26 8.65 28.27
C ALA A 36 -8.81 8.16 26.88
N ASN A 37 -7.81 8.82 26.31
CA ASN A 37 -7.18 8.38 25.06
C ASN A 37 -6.37 7.09 25.25
N PHE A 38 -6.12 6.38 24.16
CA PHE A 38 -5.28 5.19 24.13
C PHE A 38 -4.35 5.22 22.91
N TYR A 39 -3.22 4.54 23.00
CA TYR A 39 -2.18 4.55 21.96
C TYR A 39 -2.27 3.37 21.02
N ILE A 40 -2.18 3.65 19.72
CA ILE A 40 -2.23 2.66 18.63
C ILE A 40 -0.90 2.70 17.86
N LYS A 41 -0.18 1.60 17.81
CA LYS A 41 1.08 1.49 17.10
C LYS A 41 0.90 0.70 15.80
N ALA A 42 1.55 1.17 14.73
CA ALA A 42 1.92 0.35 13.57
C ALA A 42 3.28 0.79 13.06
N GLY A 43 4.13 -0.17 12.72
CA GLY A 43 5.47 0.06 12.20
C GLY A 43 5.54 -0.14 10.68
N PHE A 44 6.28 0.73 10.01
CA PHE A 44 6.52 0.70 8.56
C PHE A 44 8.00 0.95 8.27
N ASP A 45 8.66 -0.03 7.69
CA ASP A 45 10.02 0.15 7.20
C ASP A 45 10.00 0.95 5.89
N PRO A 46 10.74 2.06 5.77
CA PRO A 46 10.74 2.92 4.59
C PRO A 46 11.58 2.31 3.45
N THR A 47 11.19 1.11 3.00
CA THR A 47 11.91 0.33 1.98
C THR A 47 11.67 0.79 0.55
N ALA A 48 10.72 1.70 0.35
CA ALA A 48 10.38 2.30 -0.94
C ALA A 48 9.74 3.68 -0.71
N PRO A 49 9.80 4.63 -1.69
CA PRO A 49 9.38 6.01 -1.46
C PRO A 49 7.87 6.20 -1.26
N ASP A 50 7.04 5.28 -1.74
CA ASP A 50 5.58 5.48 -1.74
C ASP A 50 4.85 4.38 -0.97
N LEU A 51 3.70 4.75 -0.41
CA LEU A 51 2.71 3.82 0.09
C LEU A 51 1.79 3.38 -1.06
N HIS A 52 1.18 2.21 -0.93
CA HIS A 52 0.16 1.70 -1.85
C HIS A 52 -1.09 1.27 -1.08
N LEU A 53 -2.20 0.98 -1.78
CA LEU A 53 -3.48 0.63 -1.15
C LEU A 53 -3.37 -0.51 -0.13
N GLY A 54 -2.42 -1.43 -0.27
CA GLY A 54 -2.18 -2.49 0.72
C GLY A 54 -1.81 -1.95 2.11
N HIS A 55 -1.01 -0.87 2.18
CA HIS A 55 -0.68 -0.22 3.44
C HIS A 55 -1.89 0.53 4.02
N THR A 56 -2.75 1.07 3.15
CA THR A 56 -3.90 1.84 3.60
C THR A 56 -4.96 1.00 4.31
N VAL A 57 -4.94 -0.33 4.16
CA VAL A 57 -5.82 -1.23 4.93
C VAL A 57 -5.61 -1.06 6.43
N VAL A 58 -4.35 -1.06 6.87
CA VAL A 58 -3.99 -0.81 8.27
C VAL A 58 -4.26 0.65 8.65
N LEU A 59 -3.86 1.61 7.82
CA LEU A 59 -4.02 3.05 8.09
C LEU A 59 -5.50 3.46 8.20
N ASN A 60 -6.38 2.93 7.36
CA ASN A 60 -7.83 3.19 7.46
C ASN A 60 -8.41 2.69 8.80
N LYS A 61 -7.96 1.53 9.27
CA LYS A 61 -8.38 1.00 10.57
C LYS A 61 -7.84 1.84 11.73
N MET A 62 -6.61 2.36 11.62
CA MET A 62 -6.06 3.31 12.59
C MET A 62 -6.86 4.62 12.59
N ALA A 63 -7.20 5.16 11.41
CA ALA A 63 -8.04 6.36 11.30
C ALA A 63 -9.43 6.16 11.92
N LEU A 64 -10.02 4.96 11.78
CA LEU A 64 -11.26 4.61 12.47
C LEU A 64 -11.08 4.69 13.98
N LEU A 65 -10.02 4.11 14.52
CA LEU A 65 -9.75 4.15 15.97
C LEU A 65 -9.45 5.56 16.48
N GLN A 66 -8.86 6.46 15.66
CA GLN A 66 -8.67 7.87 15.99
C GLN A 66 -10.00 8.60 16.24
N LYS A 67 -11.08 8.23 15.55
CA LYS A 67 -12.43 8.79 15.79
C LYS A 67 -12.96 8.43 17.16
N HIS A 68 -12.45 7.36 17.76
CA HIS A 68 -12.89 6.81 19.04
C HIS A 68 -11.85 6.95 20.17
N GLY A 69 -10.97 7.97 20.08
CA GLY A 69 -10.02 8.30 21.15
C GLY A 69 -8.62 7.72 20.99
N GLY A 70 -8.34 7.07 19.86
CA GLY A 70 -7.00 6.56 19.58
C GLY A 70 -6.01 7.68 19.21
N ILE A 71 -4.83 7.64 19.80
CA ILE A 71 -3.64 8.41 19.40
C ILE A 71 -2.73 7.47 18.62
N VAL A 72 -2.48 7.78 17.37
CA VAL A 72 -1.66 6.93 16.50
C VAL A 72 -0.18 7.21 16.76
N GLN A 73 0.56 6.16 17.09
CA GLN A 73 2.02 6.11 17.12
C GLN A 73 2.49 5.50 15.80
N PHE A 74 2.67 6.35 14.78
CA PHE A 74 3.13 5.93 13.47
C PHE A 74 4.64 5.75 13.50
N LEU A 75 5.08 4.48 13.55
CA LEU A 75 6.49 4.15 13.66
C LEU A 75 7.13 4.00 12.28
N ILE A 76 8.14 4.79 12.02
CA ILE A 76 9.07 4.62 10.89
C ILE A 76 10.25 3.77 11.37
N GLY A 77 10.38 2.58 10.78
CA GLY A 77 11.45 1.62 11.08
C GLY A 77 12.75 1.97 10.36
N ASP A 78 13.32 3.14 10.65
CA ASP A 78 14.56 3.60 10.00
C ASP A 78 15.80 2.81 10.44
N PHE A 79 15.80 2.23 11.63
CA PHE A 79 16.83 1.30 12.08
C PHE A 79 16.59 -0.11 11.52
N THR A 80 15.38 -0.62 11.64
CA THR A 80 15.02 -1.97 11.19
C THR A 80 15.09 -2.13 9.68
N ALA A 81 14.87 -1.07 8.90
CA ALA A 81 15.03 -1.06 7.45
C ALA A 81 16.45 -1.42 6.98
N LYS A 82 17.48 -1.19 7.83
CA LYS A 82 18.86 -1.60 7.55
C LYS A 82 19.03 -3.12 7.54
N ILE A 83 18.20 -3.84 8.29
CA ILE A 83 18.14 -5.31 8.28
C ILE A 83 17.16 -5.78 7.20
N GLY A 84 15.99 -5.16 7.16
CA GLY A 84 14.84 -5.52 6.34
C GLY A 84 14.07 -6.71 6.90
N ASP A 85 12.75 -6.58 6.92
CA ASP A 85 11.85 -7.62 7.41
C ASP A 85 12.01 -8.92 6.62
N PRO A 86 12.41 -10.04 7.24
CA PRO A 86 12.51 -11.34 6.59
C PRO A 86 11.16 -11.99 6.28
N THR A 87 10.04 -11.45 6.78
CA THR A 87 8.70 -12.03 6.64
C THR A 87 8.35 -12.37 5.20
N GLY A 88 8.08 -13.66 4.95
CA GLY A 88 7.65 -14.17 3.64
C GLY A 88 8.70 -14.05 2.53
N LYS A 89 9.99 -13.92 2.88
CA LYS A 89 11.09 -13.84 1.91
C LYS A 89 11.82 -15.16 1.75
N SER A 90 12.20 -15.46 0.53
CA SER A 90 12.97 -16.65 0.16
C SER A 90 14.49 -16.44 0.19
N ALA A 91 14.94 -15.18 0.35
CA ALA A 91 16.36 -14.80 0.38
C ALA A 91 16.57 -13.55 1.25
N THR A 92 17.81 -13.36 1.73
CA THR A 92 18.23 -12.16 2.47
C THR A 92 18.05 -10.90 1.62
N ARG A 93 17.52 -9.82 2.21
CA ARG A 93 17.33 -8.53 1.55
C ARG A 93 18.65 -7.79 1.34
N LYS A 94 18.69 -6.96 0.30
CA LYS A 94 19.75 -5.96 0.14
C LYS A 94 19.56 -4.88 1.22
N ILE A 95 20.65 -4.56 1.91
CA ILE A 95 20.70 -3.48 2.90
C ILE A 95 20.51 -2.14 2.17
N LEU A 96 19.66 -1.27 2.71
CA LEU A 96 19.49 0.10 2.24
C LEU A 96 20.47 1.03 2.97
N ASP A 97 20.97 2.05 2.29
CA ASP A 97 21.76 3.12 2.88
C ASP A 97 20.90 4.15 3.64
N ASP A 98 21.53 4.88 4.54
CA ASP A 98 20.85 5.85 5.42
C ASP A 98 20.20 7.00 4.64
N GLU A 99 20.77 7.42 3.51
CA GLU A 99 20.22 8.49 2.67
C GLU A 99 18.92 8.06 2.01
N THR A 100 18.89 6.86 1.45
CA THR A 100 17.68 6.26 0.87
C THR A 100 16.57 6.09 1.92
N ILE A 101 16.93 5.59 3.12
CA ILE A 101 15.99 5.43 4.23
C ILE A 101 15.40 6.78 4.64
N ALA A 102 16.22 7.81 4.84
CA ALA A 102 15.79 9.15 5.23
C ALA A 102 14.88 9.79 4.17
N LYS A 103 15.21 9.65 2.89
CA LYS A 103 14.40 10.14 1.78
C LYS A 103 13.01 9.46 1.77
N ASN A 104 12.97 8.15 1.89
CA ASN A 104 11.71 7.40 1.90
C ASN A 104 10.88 7.72 3.15
N ALA A 105 11.51 7.88 4.32
CA ALA A 105 10.82 8.23 5.56
C ALA A 105 10.09 9.58 5.47
N LYS A 106 10.70 10.57 4.79
CA LYS A 106 10.07 11.87 4.55
C LYS A 106 8.79 11.73 3.73
N THR A 107 8.83 10.95 2.64
CA THR A 107 7.65 10.76 1.79
C THR A 107 6.53 10.00 2.51
N TYR A 108 6.86 9.07 3.42
CA TYR A 108 5.86 8.35 4.23
C TYR A 108 5.07 9.31 5.10
N LYS A 109 5.75 10.24 5.79
CA LYS A 109 5.09 11.23 6.63
C LYS A 109 4.05 12.05 5.85
N GLU A 110 4.38 12.51 4.64
CA GLU A 110 3.47 13.28 3.80
C GLU A 110 2.26 12.45 3.32
N GLN A 111 2.47 11.17 3.05
CA GLN A 111 1.44 10.27 2.51
C GLN A 111 0.46 9.78 3.58
N VAL A 112 0.92 9.51 4.81
CA VAL A 112 0.05 9.00 5.87
C VAL A 112 -0.99 10.04 6.30
N PHE A 113 -0.67 11.33 6.24
CA PHE A 113 -1.61 12.40 6.59
C PHE A 113 -2.70 12.65 5.55
N LYS A 114 -2.68 11.95 4.41
CA LYS A 114 -3.86 11.84 3.55
C LYS A 114 -4.97 10.96 4.15
N ILE A 115 -4.65 10.18 5.19
CA ILE A 115 -5.57 9.21 5.79
C ILE A 115 -5.74 9.46 7.30
N LEU A 116 -4.62 9.73 8.01
CA LEU A 116 -4.60 9.91 9.44
C LEU A 116 -4.78 11.38 9.82
N ASP A 117 -5.47 11.62 10.94
CA ASP A 117 -5.55 12.94 11.58
C ASP A 117 -4.16 13.30 12.16
N GLU A 118 -3.53 14.34 11.62
CA GLU A 118 -2.20 14.79 12.06
C GLU A 118 -2.21 15.20 13.54
N SER A 119 -3.28 15.81 14.02
CA SER A 119 -3.39 16.26 15.42
C SER A 119 -3.44 15.12 16.44
N LYS A 120 -3.73 13.88 15.97
CA LYS A 120 -3.80 12.66 16.76
C LYS A 120 -2.77 11.63 16.32
N THR A 121 -1.68 12.07 15.69
CA THR A 121 -0.63 11.17 15.18
C THR A 121 0.75 11.63 15.63
N GLU A 122 1.44 10.75 16.34
CA GLU A 122 2.85 10.90 16.72
C GLU A 122 3.71 10.12 15.74
N VAL A 123 4.52 10.79 14.93
CA VAL A 123 5.49 10.12 14.05
C VAL A 123 6.77 9.86 14.83
N MET A 124 7.13 8.58 14.94
CA MET A 124 8.27 8.12 15.73
C MET A 124 9.26 7.35 14.86
N PHE A 125 10.53 7.34 15.28
CA PHE A 125 11.63 6.66 14.59
C PHE A 125 12.28 5.67 15.54
N ASN A 126 12.40 4.40 15.16
CA ASN A 126 12.96 3.40 16.07
C ASN A 126 14.47 3.52 16.28
N SER A 127 15.18 4.24 15.42
CA SER A 127 16.58 4.62 15.68
C SER A 127 16.76 5.37 16.99
N THR A 128 15.73 6.11 17.46
CA THR A 128 15.77 6.88 18.72
C THR A 128 16.10 6.01 19.93
N TRP A 129 15.59 4.81 20.02
CA TRP A 129 15.87 3.88 21.12
C TRP A 129 16.77 2.71 20.73
N LEU A 130 16.66 2.19 19.48
CA LEU A 130 17.47 1.05 19.07
C LEU A 130 18.95 1.40 18.92
N SER A 131 19.29 2.61 18.46
CA SER A 131 20.69 3.05 18.37
C SER A 131 21.34 3.23 19.75
N THR A 132 20.55 3.43 20.81
CA THR A 132 21.06 3.61 22.17
C THR A 132 21.25 2.30 22.95
N LEU A 133 20.74 1.17 22.42
CA LEU A 133 20.89 -0.14 23.09
C LEU A 133 22.36 -0.52 23.28
N GLY A 134 23.22 -0.20 22.32
CA GLY A 134 24.61 -0.65 22.31
C GLY A 134 24.74 -2.17 22.22
N ALA A 135 25.97 -2.67 22.34
CA ALA A 135 26.23 -4.11 22.27
C ALA A 135 25.61 -4.86 23.45
N ASP A 136 25.72 -4.31 24.66
CA ASP A 136 25.18 -4.93 25.87
C ASP A 136 23.66 -5.04 25.82
N GLY A 137 22.95 -3.98 25.39
CA GLY A 137 21.51 -4.01 25.25
C GLY A 137 21.04 -4.98 24.16
N LEU A 138 21.78 -5.08 23.05
CA LEU A 138 21.48 -6.04 22.00
C LEU A 138 21.67 -7.50 22.46
N ILE A 139 22.74 -7.78 23.24
CA ILE A 139 22.97 -9.10 23.82
C ILE A 139 21.86 -9.43 24.84
N ALA A 140 21.48 -8.47 25.70
CA ALA A 140 20.39 -8.65 26.65
C ALA A 140 19.08 -8.95 25.93
N LEU A 141 18.75 -8.21 24.88
CA LEU A 141 17.57 -8.44 24.05
C LEU A 141 17.61 -9.81 23.36
N ALA A 142 18.73 -10.19 22.75
CA ALA A 142 18.90 -11.50 22.10
C ALA A 142 18.77 -12.67 23.09
N SER A 143 19.15 -12.47 24.36
CA SER A 143 19.04 -13.47 25.42
C SER A 143 17.61 -13.71 25.89
N THR A 144 16.63 -12.86 25.53
CA THR A 144 15.21 -13.02 25.90
C THR A 144 14.52 -14.11 25.10
N PHE A 145 15.11 -14.56 23.99
CA PHE A 145 14.49 -15.52 23.09
C PHE A 145 15.51 -16.56 22.61
N ASN A 146 15.05 -17.73 22.16
CA ASN A 146 15.95 -18.78 21.72
C ASN A 146 15.75 -19.14 20.24
N VAL A 147 16.81 -19.70 19.62
CA VAL A 147 16.83 -20.04 18.19
C VAL A 147 15.75 -21.07 17.83
N ALA A 148 15.48 -22.06 18.69
CA ALA A 148 14.48 -23.08 18.42
C ALA A 148 13.08 -22.46 18.22
N ARG A 149 12.73 -21.49 19.07
CA ARG A 149 11.48 -20.75 18.96
C ARG A 149 11.47 -19.79 17.75
N MET A 150 12.64 -19.20 17.42
CA MET A 150 12.74 -18.34 16.23
C MET A 150 12.51 -19.16 14.94
N LEU A 151 12.98 -20.40 14.92
CA LEU A 151 12.79 -21.33 13.79
C LEU A 151 11.34 -21.88 13.66
N GLU A 152 10.44 -21.64 14.62
CA GLU A 152 9.02 -21.95 14.49
C GLU A 152 8.31 -21.02 13.49
N ARG A 153 8.90 -19.89 13.15
CA ARG A 153 8.38 -18.99 12.15
C ARG A 153 8.48 -19.63 10.75
N ASP A 154 7.37 -19.63 10.01
CA ASP A 154 7.20 -20.40 8.76
C ASP A 154 8.29 -20.15 7.71
N ASP A 155 8.68 -18.91 7.52
CA ASP A 155 9.73 -18.53 6.54
C ASP A 155 11.11 -19.04 6.98
N PHE A 156 11.46 -18.91 8.24
CA PHE A 156 12.71 -19.47 8.78
C PHE A 156 12.71 -20.99 8.75
N THR A 157 11.60 -21.62 9.13
CA THR A 157 11.45 -23.09 9.03
C THR A 157 11.68 -23.59 7.60
N LYS A 158 11.05 -22.93 6.61
CA LYS A 158 11.19 -23.31 5.19
C LYS A 158 12.62 -23.12 4.70
N ARG A 159 13.24 -21.97 5.00
CA ARG A 159 14.62 -21.68 4.59
C ARG A 159 15.62 -22.62 5.25
N TYR A 160 15.45 -22.89 6.54
CA TYR A 160 16.31 -23.82 7.26
C TYR A 160 16.24 -25.24 6.68
N LYS A 161 15.02 -25.75 6.42
CA LYS A 161 14.82 -27.08 5.82
C LYS A 161 15.34 -27.18 4.38
N ASN A 162 15.32 -26.08 3.64
CA ASN A 162 15.80 -26.01 2.25
C ASN A 162 17.28 -25.60 2.16
N GLU A 163 18.00 -25.55 3.27
CA GLU A 163 19.40 -25.13 3.35
C GLU A 163 19.66 -23.73 2.75
N THR A 164 18.63 -22.89 2.70
CA THR A 164 18.73 -21.50 2.22
C THR A 164 19.33 -20.64 3.32
N PRO A 165 20.36 -19.83 3.05
CA PRO A 165 21.02 -19.02 4.06
C PRO A 165 20.07 -18.09 4.81
N ILE A 166 20.26 -18.02 6.14
CA ILE A 166 19.58 -17.08 7.04
C ILE A 166 20.67 -16.29 7.74
N ALA A 167 20.69 -14.96 7.56
CA ALA A 167 21.63 -14.13 8.28
C ALA A 167 21.24 -14.00 9.76
N ILE A 168 22.22 -13.95 10.67
CA ILE A 168 21.97 -13.78 12.11
C ILE A 168 21.18 -12.49 12.38
N SER A 169 21.43 -11.43 11.62
CA SER A 169 20.68 -10.17 11.72
C SER A 169 19.17 -10.34 11.45
N GLU A 170 18.78 -11.31 10.62
CA GLU A 170 17.37 -11.59 10.37
C GLU A 170 16.66 -12.16 11.59
N PHE A 171 17.36 -12.90 12.46
CA PHE A 171 16.81 -13.34 13.75
C PHE A 171 16.64 -12.20 14.76
N LEU A 172 17.42 -11.12 14.63
CA LEU A 172 17.29 -9.94 15.47
C LEU A 172 16.06 -9.09 15.09
N TYR A 173 15.64 -9.11 13.82
CA TYR A 173 14.55 -8.27 13.34
C TYR A 173 13.25 -8.41 14.19
N PRO A 174 12.70 -9.61 14.44
CA PRO A 174 11.50 -9.76 15.29
C PRO A 174 11.69 -9.24 16.72
N LEU A 175 12.91 -9.39 17.27
CA LEU A 175 13.21 -8.90 18.61
C LEU A 175 13.26 -7.38 18.66
N LEU A 176 13.86 -6.74 17.64
CA LEU A 176 13.92 -5.29 17.53
C LEU A 176 12.52 -4.69 17.34
N GLN A 177 11.69 -5.27 16.46
CA GLN A 177 10.28 -4.86 16.31
C GLN A 177 9.48 -5.06 17.60
N GLY A 178 9.73 -6.16 18.31
CA GLY A 178 9.10 -6.40 19.61
C GLY A 178 9.54 -5.39 20.66
N TYR A 179 10.82 -4.98 20.65
CA TYR A 179 11.35 -3.95 21.54
C TYR A 179 10.77 -2.56 21.25
N ASP A 180 10.41 -2.25 20.00
CA ASP A 180 9.66 -1.04 19.68
C ASP A 180 8.39 -0.94 20.53
N SER A 181 7.66 -2.05 20.74
CA SER A 181 6.45 -2.08 21.57
C SER A 181 6.76 -1.87 23.04
N VAL A 182 7.93 -2.32 23.52
CA VAL A 182 8.43 -2.03 24.87
C VAL A 182 8.70 -0.53 25.05
N ALA A 183 9.37 0.09 24.08
CA ALA A 183 9.72 1.51 24.11
C ALA A 183 8.47 2.40 24.00
N MET A 184 7.55 2.07 23.11
CA MET A 184 6.37 2.88 22.79
C MET A 184 5.19 2.66 23.77
N LYS A 185 5.14 1.54 24.48
CA LYS A 185 4.09 1.22 25.46
C LYS A 185 2.66 1.40 24.92
N CYS A 186 2.43 0.99 23.66
CA CYS A 186 1.12 1.11 23.03
C CYS A 186 0.05 0.25 23.72
N ASP A 187 -1.22 0.58 23.49
CA ASP A 187 -2.38 -0.17 23.97
C ASP A 187 -2.90 -1.16 22.93
N ILE A 188 -2.78 -0.78 21.66
CA ILE A 188 -3.15 -1.61 20.50
C ILE A 188 -1.97 -1.60 19.53
N GLU A 189 -1.56 -2.76 19.04
CA GLU A 189 -0.59 -2.89 17.97
C GLU A 189 -1.26 -3.46 16.73
N MET A 190 -0.97 -2.90 15.56
CA MET A 190 -1.61 -3.26 14.31
C MET A 190 -0.59 -3.66 13.24
N GLY A 191 -0.99 -4.61 12.38
CA GLY A 191 -0.19 -5.03 11.24
C GLY A 191 -0.95 -5.93 10.29
N GLY A 192 -0.30 -6.42 9.24
CA GLY A 192 -0.82 -7.46 8.38
C GLY A 192 -0.77 -8.84 9.04
N THR A 193 -1.54 -9.80 8.52
CA THR A 193 -1.51 -11.20 9.00
C THR A 193 -0.12 -11.84 8.88
N ASP A 194 0.69 -11.38 7.95
CA ASP A 194 2.08 -11.80 7.79
C ASP A 194 3.00 -11.33 8.93
N GLN A 195 2.56 -10.34 9.73
CA GLN A 195 3.28 -9.79 10.87
C GLN A 195 2.97 -10.48 12.20
N LYS A 196 2.10 -11.50 12.21
CA LYS A 196 1.59 -12.14 13.45
C LYS A 196 2.71 -12.50 14.43
N PHE A 197 3.78 -13.12 13.97
CA PHE A 197 4.91 -13.51 14.81
C PHE A 197 5.58 -12.30 15.46
N ASN A 198 5.82 -11.25 14.68
CA ASN A 198 6.48 -10.03 15.17
C ASN A 198 5.58 -9.26 16.15
N LEU A 199 4.27 -9.19 15.90
CA LEU A 199 3.29 -8.56 16.81
C LEU A 199 3.22 -9.30 18.15
N LEU A 200 3.22 -10.63 18.14
CA LEU A 200 3.26 -11.46 19.35
C LEU A 200 4.59 -11.32 20.12
N MET A 201 5.69 -11.06 19.40
CA MET A 201 6.98 -10.77 20.03
C MET A 201 6.91 -9.52 20.89
N GLY A 202 6.19 -8.48 20.46
CA GLY A 202 5.93 -7.27 21.27
C GLY A 202 5.25 -7.59 22.62
N ARG A 203 4.24 -8.45 22.61
CA ARG A 203 3.60 -8.92 23.88
C ARG A 203 4.57 -9.72 24.75
N THR A 204 5.36 -10.60 24.17
CA THR A 204 6.33 -11.42 24.89
C THR A 204 7.39 -10.54 25.58
N LEU A 205 7.96 -9.59 24.84
CA LEU A 205 8.95 -8.66 25.38
C LEU A 205 8.34 -7.69 26.38
N GLY A 206 7.10 -7.23 26.18
CA GLY A 206 6.38 -6.39 27.14
C GLY A 206 6.27 -7.07 28.52
N ARG A 207 6.02 -8.37 28.57
CA ARG A 207 6.04 -9.17 29.82
C ARG A 207 7.46 -9.28 30.38
N THR A 208 8.44 -9.61 29.55
CA THR A 208 9.85 -9.78 29.96
C THR A 208 10.41 -8.49 30.57
N TYR A 209 10.08 -7.33 29.98
CA TYR A 209 10.53 -6.02 30.45
C TYR A 209 9.61 -5.38 31.48
N GLY A 210 8.58 -6.09 31.95
CA GLY A 210 7.72 -5.63 33.04
C GLY A 210 6.91 -4.37 32.73
N ILE A 211 6.41 -4.21 31.50
CA ILE A 211 5.64 -3.01 31.08
C ILE A 211 4.32 -2.86 31.85
N GLY A 212 3.85 -3.92 32.51
CA GLY A 212 2.64 -3.88 33.36
C GLY A 212 1.33 -3.91 32.57
N LYS A 213 1.38 -3.90 31.23
CA LYS A 213 0.22 -4.08 30.36
C LYS A 213 0.61 -4.87 29.11
N GLU A 214 -0.34 -5.61 28.56
CA GLU A 214 -0.18 -6.26 27.26
C GLU A 214 -1.01 -5.50 26.21
N GLN A 215 -0.43 -5.17 25.07
CA GLN A 215 -1.17 -4.54 23.98
C GLN A 215 -2.16 -5.53 23.35
N ALA A 216 -3.36 -5.08 23.01
CA ALA A 216 -4.23 -5.80 22.10
C ALA A 216 -3.61 -5.81 20.69
N ILE A 217 -3.93 -6.81 19.88
CA ILE A 217 -3.43 -6.90 18.50
C ILE A 217 -4.60 -6.95 17.53
N ILE A 218 -4.54 -6.14 16.47
CA ILE A 218 -5.46 -6.19 15.34
C ILE A 218 -4.66 -6.55 14.09
N MET A 219 -4.98 -7.68 13.48
CA MET A 219 -4.34 -8.13 12.24
C MET A 219 -5.28 -7.96 11.06
N MET A 220 -4.83 -7.18 10.08
CA MET A 220 -5.56 -6.97 8.83
C MET A 220 -5.10 -7.98 7.78
N PRO A 221 -6.00 -8.48 6.93
CA PRO A 221 -5.61 -9.33 5.81
C PRO A 221 -4.75 -8.55 4.82
N LEU A 222 -3.90 -9.27 4.09
CA LEU A 222 -3.12 -8.68 3.00
C LEU A 222 -4.02 -8.38 1.82
N LEU A 223 -3.99 -7.14 1.32
CA LEU A 223 -4.76 -6.76 0.15
C LEU A 223 -4.24 -7.48 -1.09
N VAL A 224 -5.11 -8.18 -1.79
CA VAL A 224 -4.80 -8.78 -3.09
C VAL A 224 -4.64 -7.67 -4.13
N GLY A 225 -3.58 -7.75 -4.92
CA GLY A 225 -3.25 -6.75 -5.95
C GLY A 225 -4.09 -6.87 -7.21
N LEU A 226 -3.74 -6.05 -8.21
CA LEU A 226 -4.44 -5.95 -9.51
C LEU A 226 -4.49 -7.26 -10.28
N ASP A 227 -3.56 -8.17 -10.03
CA ASP A 227 -3.50 -9.51 -10.65
C ASP A 227 -4.57 -10.49 -10.09
N GLY A 228 -5.25 -10.13 -9.02
CA GLY A 228 -6.31 -10.94 -8.40
C GLY A 228 -5.84 -12.17 -7.64
N VAL A 229 -4.52 -12.38 -7.50
CA VAL A 229 -3.93 -13.60 -6.91
C VAL A 229 -2.93 -13.27 -5.81
N ASN A 230 -1.93 -12.46 -6.13
CA ASN A 230 -0.84 -12.16 -5.19
C ASN A 230 -1.18 -10.96 -4.32
N LYS A 231 -0.56 -10.90 -3.13
CA LYS A 231 -0.64 -9.69 -2.32
C LYS A 231 -0.13 -8.48 -3.10
N MET A 232 -0.77 -7.34 -2.90
CA MET A 232 -0.37 -6.08 -3.52
C MET A 232 1.07 -5.74 -3.16
N SER A 233 1.91 -5.53 -4.16
CA SER A 233 3.33 -5.25 -3.98
C SER A 233 3.91 -4.49 -5.17
N LYS A 234 4.79 -3.52 -4.90
CA LYS A 234 5.54 -2.81 -5.93
C LYS A 234 6.45 -3.73 -6.73
N SER A 235 7.11 -4.68 -6.08
CA SER A 235 8.01 -5.62 -6.76
C SER A 235 7.30 -6.54 -7.75
N LEU A 236 5.98 -6.73 -7.60
CA LEU A 236 5.14 -7.49 -8.51
C LEU A 236 4.45 -6.62 -9.57
N GLY A 237 4.54 -5.29 -9.46
CA GLY A 237 3.87 -4.36 -10.37
C GLY A 237 2.33 -4.40 -10.31
N ASN A 238 1.73 -5.08 -9.31
CA ASN A 238 0.30 -5.30 -9.15
C ASN A 238 -0.35 -4.33 -8.16
N TYR A 239 0.15 -3.09 -8.05
CA TYR A 239 -0.23 -2.14 -7.02
C TYR A 239 -0.86 -0.85 -7.57
N ILE A 240 -1.51 -0.10 -6.66
CA ILE A 240 -1.90 1.29 -6.83
C ILE A 240 -1.24 2.09 -5.72
N GLY A 241 -0.41 3.07 -6.09
CA GLY A 241 0.24 3.99 -5.16
C GLY A 241 -0.72 5.10 -4.73
N VAL A 242 -0.58 5.59 -3.49
CA VAL A 242 -1.44 6.67 -2.96
C VAL A 242 -1.13 8.05 -3.55
N THR A 243 -0.04 8.17 -4.30
CA THR A 243 0.42 9.38 -4.97
C THR A 243 0.37 9.28 -6.50
N GLU A 244 -0.17 8.18 -7.05
CA GLU A 244 -0.35 8.04 -8.48
C GLU A 244 -1.35 9.08 -9.03
N ASN A 245 -1.25 9.36 -10.33
CA ASN A 245 -2.20 10.23 -11.01
C ASN A 245 -3.64 9.76 -10.78
N PRO A 246 -4.60 10.65 -10.48
CA PRO A 246 -6.00 10.29 -10.20
C PRO A 246 -6.64 9.45 -11.31
N ASN A 247 -6.32 9.73 -12.57
CA ASN A 247 -6.81 8.96 -13.72
C ASN A 247 -6.32 7.51 -13.68
N ASP A 248 -5.07 7.29 -13.25
CA ASP A 248 -4.49 5.95 -13.11
C ASP A 248 -5.11 5.19 -11.93
N ILE A 249 -5.27 5.85 -10.77
CA ILE A 249 -5.94 5.25 -9.61
C ILE A 249 -7.33 4.78 -10.00
N PHE A 250 -8.12 5.64 -10.66
CA PHE A 250 -9.47 5.34 -11.10
C PHE A 250 -9.50 4.18 -12.11
N ALA A 251 -8.69 4.26 -13.16
CA ALA A 251 -8.64 3.24 -14.22
C ALA A 251 -8.14 1.88 -13.72
N LYS A 252 -7.11 1.86 -12.87
CA LYS A 252 -6.59 0.64 -12.25
C LYS A 252 -7.62 -0.01 -11.33
N THR A 253 -8.35 0.79 -10.54
CA THR A 253 -9.44 0.27 -9.69
C THR A 253 -10.54 -0.36 -10.53
N LEU A 254 -10.92 0.23 -11.66
CA LEU A 254 -11.89 -0.36 -12.57
C LEU A 254 -11.42 -1.66 -13.24
N SER A 255 -10.11 -1.91 -13.30
CA SER A 255 -9.54 -3.08 -13.98
C SER A 255 -9.60 -4.38 -13.18
N ILE A 256 -9.92 -4.32 -11.88
CA ILE A 256 -10.00 -5.52 -11.03
C ILE A 256 -11.21 -6.39 -11.40
N SER A 257 -11.15 -7.68 -11.05
CA SER A 257 -12.29 -8.57 -11.28
C SER A 257 -13.50 -8.22 -10.38
N ASP A 258 -14.68 -8.72 -10.73
CA ASP A 258 -15.90 -8.46 -9.94
C ASP A 258 -15.83 -9.16 -8.57
N GLU A 259 -15.13 -10.29 -8.47
CA GLU A 259 -14.88 -10.99 -7.21
C GLU A 259 -13.94 -10.18 -6.30
N LEU A 260 -12.84 -9.67 -6.86
CA LEU A 260 -11.87 -8.87 -6.11
C LEU A 260 -12.46 -7.53 -5.64
N MET A 261 -13.40 -6.96 -6.40
CA MET A 261 -14.12 -5.74 -6.02
C MET A 261 -14.75 -5.85 -4.63
N TRP A 262 -15.33 -6.99 -4.26
CA TRP A 262 -15.98 -7.17 -2.96
C TRP A 262 -14.97 -7.22 -1.82
N VAL A 263 -13.80 -7.83 -2.04
CA VAL A 263 -12.69 -7.79 -1.08
C VAL A 263 -12.21 -6.36 -0.88
N TRP A 264 -12.07 -5.59 -1.95
CA TRP A 264 -11.64 -4.20 -1.85
C TRP A 264 -12.72 -3.31 -1.20
N TYR A 265 -14.00 -3.56 -1.43
CA TYR A 265 -15.07 -2.89 -0.69
C TYR A 265 -14.96 -3.13 0.81
N GLU A 266 -14.74 -4.36 1.23
CA GLU A 266 -14.61 -4.70 2.64
C GLU A 266 -13.40 -4.02 3.30
N LEU A 267 -12.25 -3.99 2.62
CA LEU A 267 -10.98 -3.52 3.19
C LEU A 267 -10.70 -2.03 2.98
N LEU A 268 -11.22 -1.44 1.92
CA LEU A 268 -10.87 -0.08 1.52
C LEU A 268 -12.04 0.90 1.61
N SER A 269 -13.30 0.46 1.48
CA SER A 269 -14.44 1.38 1.50
C SER A 269 -14.85 1.78 2.92
N SER A 270 -15.39 3.00 3.03
CA SER A 270 -16.00 3.51 4.26
C SER A 270 -17.42 2.93 4.53
N LYS A 271 -18.01 2.22 3.56
CA LYS A 271 -19.34 1.61 3.71
C LYS A 271 -19.36 0.58 4.84
N SER A 272 -20.47 0.51 5.58
CA SER A 272 -20.72 -0.51 6.58
C SER A 272 -20.86 -1.91 5.96
N ILE A 273 -20.76 -2.95 6.79
CA ILE A 273 -20.97 -4.35 6.35
C ILE A 273 -22.35 -4.51 5.70
N ASP A 274 -23.39 -3.89 6.29
CA ASP A 274 -24.76 -3.98 5.79
C ASP A 274 -24.91 -3.29 4.44
N GLU A 275 -24.30 -2.11 4.25
CA GLU A 275 -24.31 -1.41 2.96
C GLU A 275 -23.60 -2.21 1.87
N ILE A 276 -22.45 -2.84 2.20
CA ILE A 276 -21.73 -3.70 1.25
C ILE A 276 -22.57 -4.93 0.91
N SER A 277 -23.21 -5.56 1.90
CA SER A 277 -24.08 -6.72 1.71
C SER A 277 -25.29 -6.38 0.84
N ASN A 278 -25.93 -5.25 1.09
CA ASN A 278 -27.07 -4.76 0.30
C ASN A 278 -26.66 -4.44 -1.15
N LEU A 279 -25.50 -3.80 -1.34
CA LEU A 279 -24.97 -3.52 -2.68
C LEU A 279 -24.67 -4.82 -3.43
N LYS A 280 -24.08 -5.82 -2.76
CA LYS A 280 -23.79 -7.13 -3.34
C LYS A 280 -25.08 -7.87 -3.75
N LEU A 281 -26.12 -7.82 -2.93
CA LEU A 281 -27.43 -8.38 -3.24
C LEU A 281 -28.08 -7.67 -4.43
N SER A 282 -28.03 -6.34 -4.49
CA SER A 282 -28.55 -5.55 -5.62
C SER A 282 -27.85 -5.90 -6.94
N VAL A 283 -26.51 -6.11 -6.89
CA VAL A 283 -25.77 -6.58 -8.07
C VAL A 283 -26.18 -8.00 -8.47
N GLN A 284 -26.33 -8.91 -7.51
CA GLN A 284 -26.76 -10.28 -7.79
C GLN A 284 -28.16 -10.36 -8.40
N LYS A 285 -29.08 -9.47 -8.00
CA LYS A 285 -30.44 -9.36 -8.56
C LYS A 285 -30.49 -8.64 -9.92
N GLY A 286 -29.37 -8.07 -10.38
CA GLY A 286 -29.30 -7.29 -11.61
C GLY A 286 -29.89 -5.86 -11.50
N GLU A 287 -30.20 -5.40 -10.30
CA GLU A 287 -30.71 -4.04 -10.02
C GLU A 287 -29.58 -3.00 -10.17
N THR A 288 -28.36 -3.37 -9.80
CA THR A 288 -27.14 -2.58 -9.97
C THR A 288 -26.17 -3.31 -10.91
N HIS A 289 -25.67 -2.62 -11.93
CA HIS A 289 -24.66 -3.22 -12.81
C HIS A 289 -23.30 -3.32 -12.09
N PRO A 290 -22.56 -4.45 -12.17
CA PRO A 290 -21.25 -4.60 -11.50
C PRO A 290 -20.25 -3.45 -11.82
N LYS A 291 -20.23 -2.97 -13.08
CA LYS A 291 -19.43 -1.82 -13.49
C LYS A 291 -19.74 -0.59 -12.65
N LYS A 292 -21.04 -0.30 -12.37
CA LYS A 292 -21.42 0.86 -11.55
C LYS A 292 -20.91 0.74 -10.12
N ALA A 293 -21.05 -0.43 -9.50
CA ALA A 293 -20.48 -0.67 -8.18
C ALA A 293 -18.96 -0.45 -8.17
N LYS A 294 -18.25 -0.91 -9.22
CA LYS A 294 -16.80 -0.73 -9.36
C LYS A 294 -16.43 0.74 -9.58
N GLU A 295 -17.22 1.50 -10.35
CA GLU A 295 -17.04 2.95 -10.53
C GLU A 295 -17.20 3.71 -9.20
N ASP A 296 -18.18 3.33 -8.38
CA ASP A 296 -18.40 3.97 -7.08
C ASP A 296 -17.22 3.71 -6.12
N LEU A 297 -16.68 2.49 -6.14
CA LEU A 297 -15.47 2.17 -5.39
C LEU A 297 -14.26 2.96 -5.89
N ALA A 298 -14.09 3.08 -7.21
CA ALA A 298 -12.99 3.83 -7.80
C ALA A 298 -13.07 5.33 -7.49
N LEU A 299 -14.28 5.91 -7.50
CA LEU A 299 -14.52 7.28 -7.06
C LEU A 299 -14.13 7.47 -5.60
N GLU A 300 -14.59 6.57 -4.71
CA GLU A 300 -14.29 6.64 -3.28
C GLU A 300 -12.77 6.56 -3.00
N ILE A 301 -12.07 5.61 -3.64
CA ILE A 301 -10.63 5.44 -3.48
C ILE A 301 -9.87 6.66 -4.00
N THR A 302 -10.24 7.17 -5.18
CA THR A 302 -9.58 8.34 -5.78
C THR A 302 -9.81 9.60 -4.94
N ALA A 303 -11.05 9.84 -4.50
CA ALA A 303 -11.41 10.99 -3.68
C ALA A 303 -10.66 11.02 -2.33
N ARG A 304 -10.36 9.87 -1.77
CA ARG A 304 -9.63 9.76 -0.50
C ARG A 304 -8.22 10.36 -0.56
N PHE A 305 -7.54 10.26 -1.69
CA PHE A 305 -6.18 10.76 -1.85
C PHE A 305 -6.10 12.15 -2.47
N TYR A 306 -7.21 12.61 -3.06
CA TYR A 306 -7.37 13.90 -3.71
C TYR A 306 -8.61 14.62 -3.17
N ASP A 307 -9.66 14.73 -3.97
CA ASP A 307 -10.97 15.23 -3.59
C ASP A 307 -12.06 14.65 -4.52
N GLU A 308 -13.33 14.91 -4.19
CA GLU A 308 -14.47 14.42 -4.95
C GLU A 308 -14.52 14.99 -6.38
N GLN A 309 -14.10 16.26 -6.56
CA GLN A 309 -14.09 16.90 -7.89
C GLN A 309 -13.02 16.27 -8.80
N ILE A 310 -11.83 16.04 -8.27
CA ILE A 310 -10.74 15.37 -8.99
C ILE A 310 -11.15 13.93 -9.36
N ALA A 311 -11.77 13.20 -8.43
CA ALA A 311 -12.28 11.86 -8.70
C ALA A 311 -13.36 11.86 -9.80
N ALA A 312 -14.29 12.81 -9.77
CA ALA A 312 -15.31 12.96 -10.81
C ALA A 312 -14.69 13.30 -12.18
N ASN A 313 -13.65 14.13 -12.20
CA ASN A 313 -12.90 14.44 -13.42
C ASN A 313 -12.19 13.20 -13.97
N ALA A 314 -11.56 12.38 -13.11
CA ALA A 314 -10.91 11.12 -13.50
C ALA A 314 -11.93 10.15 -14.12
N LYS A 315 -13.15 10.04 -13.55
CA LYS A 315 -14.24 9.26 -14.16
C LYS A 315 -14.64 9.81 -15.52
N SER A 316 -14.82 11.13 -15.64
CA SER A 316 -15.20 11.77 -16.90
C SER A 316 -14.17 11.50 -17.99
N GLU A 317 -12.89 11.60 -17.64
CA GLU A 317 -11.78 11.31 -18.55
C GLU A 317 -11.76 9.84 -18.97
N PHE A 318 -11.95 8.92 -18.01
CA PHE A 318 -12.06 7.50 -18.32
C PHE A 318 -13.21 7.21 -19.29
N ASP A 319 -14.40 7.83 -19.09
CA ASP A 319 -15.55 7.65 -19.96
C ASP A 319 -15.32 8.21 -21.37
N LYS A 320 -14.61 9.34 -21.53
CA LYS A 320 -14.22 9.88 -22.84
C LYS A 320 -13.34 8.88 -23.60
N VAL A 321 -12.27 8.41 -22.96
CA VAL A 321 -11.28 7.52 -23.61
C VAL A 321 -11.86 6.13 -23.92
N HIS A 322 -12.61 5.55 -23.00
CA HIS A 322 -13.04 4.14 -23.08
C HIS A 322 -14.43 3.95 -23.68
N SER A 323 -15.37 4.85 -23.42
CA SER A 323 -16.76 4.73 -23.91
C SER A 323 -16.95 5.47 -25.23
N LYS A 324 -16.38 6.66 -25.37
CA LYS A 324 -16.51 7.48 -26.58
C LYS A 324 -15.35 7.33 -27.56
N LYS A 325 -14.28 6.64 -27.16
CA LYS A 325 -13.02 6.49 -27.95
C LYS A 325 -12.39 7.83 -28.33
N GLU A 326 -12.61 8.86 -27.52
CA GLU A 326 -11.97 10.15 -27.64
C GLU A 326 -10.53 10.08 -27.13
N LEU A 327 -9.70 11.03 -27.56
CA LEU A 327 -8.32 11.12 -27.09
C LEU A 327 -8.28 11.64 -25.63
N PRO A 328 -7.32 11.19 -24.80
CA PRO A 328 -7.15 11.76 -23.46
C PRO A 328 -6.89 13.26 -23.51
N SER A 329 -7.47 14.01 -22.55
CA SER A 329 -7.25 15.47 -22.48
C SER A 329 -5.87 15.82 -21.94
N ASP A 330 -5.27 14.93 -21.14
CA ASP A 330 -3.94 15.09 -20.51
C ASP A 330 -2.98 14.06 -21.10
N MET A 331 -2.28 14.48 -22.15
CA MET A 331 -1.24 13.69 -22.81
C MET A 331 0.12 14.36 -22.59
N PRO A 332 1.18 13.61 -22.22
CA PRO A 332 2.53 14.16 -22.21
C PRO A 332 2.89 14.76 -23.56
N GLU A 333 3.39 16.00 -23.55
CA GLU A 333 3.82 16.70 -24.75
C GLU A 333 5.34 16.67 -24.86
N PHE A 334 5.84 16.37 -26.05
CA PHE A 334 7.26 16.29 -26.38
C PHE A 334 7.53 17.12 -27.64
N GLU A 335 8.71 17.74 -27.69
CA GLU A 335 9.17 18.47 -28.88
C GLU A 335 10.53 17.92 -29.32
N MET A 336 10.67 17.62 -30.60
CA MET A 336 11.92 17.20 -31.23
C MET A 336 12.32 18.20 -32.31
N ASN A 337 13.51 18.80 -32.14
CA ASN A 337 14.05 19.76 -33.08
C ASN A 337 14.84 19.04 -34.20
N THR A 338 14.12 18.56 -35.21
CA THR A 338 14.69 17.81 -36.35
C THR A 338 13.75 17.90 -37.54
N ASP A 339 14.29 17.80 -38.77
CA ASP A 339 13.47 17.80 -40.01
C ASP A 339 12.65 16.52 -40.16
N GLU A 340 13.16 15.41 -39.66
CA GLU A 340 12.48 14.11 -39.68
C GLU A 340 12.95 13.25 -38.50
N VAL A 341 12.06 12.38 -37.96
CA VAL A 341 12.37 11.40 -36.91
C VAL A 341 11.81 10.04 -37.27
N TRP A 342 12.59 9.01 -37.01
CA TRP A 342 12.13 7.63 -37.22
C TRP A 342 11.12 7.24 -36.13
N ILE A 343 9.98 6.62 -36.51
CA ILE A 343 8.88 6.30 -35.59
C ILE A 343 9.34 5.48 -34.36
N VAL A 344 10.28 4.55 -34.52
CA VAL A 344 10.81 3.73 -33.44
C VAL A 344 11.56 4.59 -32.42
N GLU A 345 12.31 5.58 -32.89
CA GLU A 345 13.00 6.54 -32.06
C GLU A 345 12.02 7.49 -31.36
N ALA A 346 11.02 8.00 -32.10
CA ALA A 346 9.96 8.84 -31.55
C ALA A 346 9.20 8.16 -30.40
N LEU A 347 8.85 6.86 -30.53
CA LEU A 347 8.19 6.11 -29.48
C LEU A 347 9.06 5.95 -28.22
N SER A 348 10.36 5.74 -28.39
CA SER A 348 11.29 5.64 -27.26
C SER A 348 11.54 6.99 -26.59
N TYR A 349 11.66 8.06 -27.40
CA TYR A 349 11.84 9.43 -26.91
C TYR A 349 10.64 9.90 -26.10
N CYS A 350 9.44 9.62 -26.54
CA CYS A 350 8.19 9.95 -25.83
C CYS A 350 7.90 9.01 -24.64
N GLY A 351 8.81 8.09 -24.29
CA GLY A 351 8.59 7.17 -23.17
C GLY A 351 7.49 6.12 -23.39
N LEU A 352 7.00 5.98 -24.64
CA LEU A 352 5.98 5.00 -25.02
C LEU A 352 6.54 3.59 -25.17
N SER A 353 7.86 3.47 -25.20
CA SER A 353 8.62 2.21 -25.21
C SER A 353 9.92 2.41 -24.44
N SER A 354 10.37 1.40 -23.71
CA SER A 354 11.62 1.46 -22.92
C SER A 354 12.88 1.36 -23.79
N SER A 355 12.73 0.97 -25.04
CA SER A 355 13.82 0.82 -26.01
C SER A 355 13.31 0.73 -27.45
N ASN A 356 14.21 0.99 -28.43
CA ASN A 356 13.90 0.82 -29.84
C ASN A 356 13.52 -0.62 -30.20
N ALA A 357 14.07 -1.62 -29.51
CA ALA A 357 13.71 -3.03 -29.72
C ALA A 357 12.26 -3.31 -29.27
N GLU A 358 11.82 -2.70 -28.19
CA GLU A 358 10.44 -2.80 -27.72
C GLU A 358 9.48 -2.04 -28.62
N ALA A 359 9.82 -0.84 -29.08
CA ALA A 359 9.04 -0.07 -30.04
C ALA A 359 8.76 -0.88 -31.33
N ARG A 360 9.77 -1.53 -31.88
CA ARG A 360 9.60 -2.44 -33.04
C ARG A 360 8.66 -3.61 -32.76
N ARG A 361 8.74 -4.21 -31.56
CA ARG A 361 7.81 -5.28 -31.16
C ARG A 361 6.38 -4.78 -31.10
N HIS A 362 6.14 -3.58 -30.57
CA HIS A 362 4.82 -2.96 -30.52
C HIS A 362 4.26 -2.69 -31.92
N ILE A 363 5.09 -2.22 -32.89
CA ILE A 363 4.67 -2.00 -34.27
C ILE A 363 4.29 -3.34 -34.93
N LYS A 364 5.14 -4.37 -34.81
CA LYS A 364 4.87 -5.71 -35.33
C LYS A 364 3.64 -6.37 -34.76
N ALA A 365 3.36 -6.11 -33.46
CA ALA A 365 2.15 -6.56 -32.77
C ALA A 365 0.89 -5.75 -33.12
N ASN A 366 0.98 -4.79 -34.07
CA ASN A 366 -0.10 -3.88 -34.46
C ASN A 366 -0.66 -3.07 -33.28
N ALA A 367 0.21 -2.77 -32.28
CA ALA A 367 -0.15 -2.06 -31.08
C ALA A 367 0.03 -0.54 -31.18
N VAL A 368 0.68 -0.03 -32.23
CA VAL A 368 0.99 1.40 -32.42
C VAL A 368 -0.02 2.07 -33.34
N SER A 369 -0.43 3.30 -32.96
CA SER A 369 -1.22 4.19 -33.83
C SER A 369 -0.61 5.59 -33.83
N ILE A 370 -0.77 6.31 -34.95
CA ILE A 370 -0.50 7.75 -35.10
C ILE A 370 -1.82 8.39 -35.52
N ASP A 371 -2.23 9.44 -34.81
CA ASP A 371 -3.51 10.14 -35.05
C ASP A 371 -4.68 9.16 -35.20
N GLN A 372 -4.76 8.18 -34.28
CA GLN A 372 -5.75 7.09 -34.25
C GLN A 372 -5.67 6.07 -35.40
N GLN A 373 -4.73 6.21 -36.34
CA GLN A 373 -4.54 5.25 -37.44
C GLN A 373 -3.45 4.25 -37.09
N LYS A 374 -3.76 2.95 -37.25
CA LYS A 374 -2.79 1.87 -37.00
C LYS A 374 -1.65 1.91 -37.99
N ILE A 375 -0.41 1.82 -37.50
CA ILE A 375 0.78 1.72 -38.33
C ILE A 375 1.37 0.31 -38.21
N ARG A 376 1.99 -0.15 -39.33
CA ARG A 376 2.68 -1.43 -39.42
C ARG A 376 4.10 -1.30 -39.95
N ASP A 377 4.41 -0.13 -40.52
CA ASP A 377 5.71 0.15 -41.09
C ASP A 377 6.68 0.62 -40.02
N GLU A 378 7.65 -0.22 -39.70
CA GLU A 378 8.69 0.11 -38.71
C GLU A 378 9.74 1.08 -39.27
N GLN A 379 9.72 1.37 -40.59
CA GLN A 379 10.62 2.32 -41.25
C GLN A 379 10.00 3.71 -41.40
N LEU A 380 8.75 3.89 -40.99
CA LEU A 380 8.04 5.16 -41.09
C LEU A 380 8.85 6.30 -40.45
N LYS A 381 8.97 7.41 -41.16
CA LYS A 381 9.57 8.65 -40.66
C LYS A 381 8.49 9.71 -40.52
N LEU A 382 8.50 10.41 -39.39
CA LEU A 382 7.66 11.56 -39.14
C LEU A 382 8.42 12.82 -39.49
N THR A 383 7.82 13.67 -40.33
CA THR A 383 8.36 14.97 -40.71
C THR A 383 7.85 16.08 -39.78
N LYS A 384 8.20 17.34 -40.03
CA LYS A 384 7.68 18.49 -39.28
C LYS A 384 6.17 18.47 -39.19
N GLY A 385 5.66 18.54 -37.96
CA GLY A 385 4.23 18.44 -37.68
C GLY A 385 3.93 18.05 -36.25
N GLU A 386 2.65 18.01 -35.92
CA GLU A 386 2.16 17.52 -34.61
C GLU A 386 1.52 16.14 -34.80
N TYR A 387 1.86 15.22 -33.93
CA TYR A 387 1.43 13.82 -34.00
C TYR A 387 0.94 13.34 -32.64
N ILE A 388 -0.15 12.60 -32.62
CA ILE A 388 -0.59 11.87 -31.44
C ILE A 388 -0.16 10.41 -31.58
N LEU A 389 0.85 10.03 -30.81
CA LEU A 389 1.38 8.69 -30.76
C LEU A 389 0.64 7.88 -29.70
N GLN A 390 0.27 6.65 -30.03
CA GLN A 390 -0.40 5.72 -29.11
C GLN A 390 0.25 4.34 -29.17
N VAL A 391 0.51 3.74 -27.99
CA VAL A 391 0.93 2.35 -27.85
C VAL A 391 -0.08 1.61 -26.97
N GLY A 392 -0.63 0.51 -27.51
CA GLY A 392 -1.71 -0.22 -26.84
C GLY A 392 -3.00 0.56 -26.75
N LYS A 393 -3.74 0.41 -25.64
CA LYS A 393 -5.05 1.05 -25.45
C LYS A 393 -5.01 2.27 -24.54
N ARG A 394 -3.90 2.48 -23.81
CA ARG A 394 -3.88 3.41 -22.66
C ARG A 394 -2.73 4.40 -22.69
N THR A 395 -1.69 4.18 -23.49
CA THR A 395 -0.47 5.00 -23.46
C THR A 395 -0.42 5.91 -24.65
N TYR A 396 -0.40 7.21 -24.40
CA TYR A 396 -0.45 8.27 -25.42
C TYR A 396 0.65 9.29 -25.18
N ALA A 397 1.11 9.94 -26.23
CA ALA A 397 1.95 11.12 -26.18
C ALA A 397 1.67 12.02 -27.38
N LYS A 398 1.76 13.33 -27.20
CA LYS A 398 1.74 14.31 -28.26
C LYS A 398 3.19 14.67 -28.60
N LEU A 399 3.59 14.44 -29.83
CA LEU A 399 4.91 14.77 -30.34
C LEU A 399 4.83 15.90 -31.37
N LYS A 400 5.60 16.94 -31.15
CA LYS A 400 5.81 18.02 -32.11
C LYS A 400 7.21 17.90 -32.69
N VAL A 401 7.32 17.73 -34.00
CA VAL A 401 8.57 17.75 -34.79
C VAL A 401 8.70 19.14 -35.37
N VAL A 402 9.75 19.89 -35.05
CA VAL A 402 9.97 21.30 -35.46
C VAL A 402 11.24 21.46 -36.28
#